data_be03bb6fba077ca625ed44c298a3d007
#
_entry.id   be03bb6fba077ca625ed44c298a3d007
#
_cell.length_a   1.000
_cell.length_b   1.000
_cell.length_c   1.000
_cell.angle_alpha   90.00
_cell.angle_beta   90.00
_cell.angle_gamma   90.00
#
_symmetry.space_group_name_H-M   'P 1'
#
loop_
_entity.id
_entity.type
_entity.pdbx_description
1 polymer ?
#
loop_
_entity_poly.entity_id
_entity_poly.type
_entity_poly.pdbx_seq_one_letter_code
_entity_poly.pdbx_strand_id
1 'polypeptide(L)'
;MQSAADSGAVSAASAGSNLNVEANAVTAAYGYANGVNNVTVTVNQPPSTGNFATNPQAVEVIVGQPQPRLLSALFGTGPVPIAARAVAVPNAGTGCVLALNSGASPAVNLSGTNKVNLIGCNLYSNSSANPSMNVGGSATIAANYVGVVGGISGASNITATNGIRTGVRPVADPYASVSPPAQPSCNSAKIVVNAAGKTTSLDPGCYSGSITVNAGATLKLSPGIYYLDGASLNVAGNATITGTGVTLVFTGSGSSWGTASIGSNAIVNLTAPSSGPTQGIVIYGDRKMPAGTAFNLAGGGTQNFAGAIYLPKANLSFSGGNGTTTSCTKVVADTITFTGSSNLQVNCSALGGAAIGISTAQLVE
;
A
#
# COMPACT_ATOMS: atom_id res chain seq x y z
N MET A 1 -14.93 30.73 11.53
CA MET A 1 -14.46 29.82 12.58
C MET A 1 -14.83 28.38 12.26
N GLN A 2 -16.10 28.04 12.02
CA GLN A 2 -16.49 26.64 11.70
C GLN A 2 -15.74 26.10 10.48
N SER A 3 -15.73 26.82 9.36
CA SER A 3 -14.97 26.38 8.16
C SER A 3 -13.48 26.20 8.41
N ALA A 4 -12.89 26.94 9.35
CA ALA A 4 -11.49 26.75 9.74
C ALA A 4 -11.31 25.45 10.55
N ALA A 5 -12.22 25.15 11.47
CA ALA A 5 -12.20 23.90 12.23
C ALA A 5 -12.41 22.69 11.30
N ASP A 6 -13.41 22.76 10.40
CA ASP A 6 -13.74 21.72 9.43
C ASP A 6 -12.54 21.38 8.53
N SER A 7 -11.96 22.43 7.93
CA SER A 7 -10.80 22.27 7.04
C SER A 7 -9.56 21.82 7.80
N GLY A 8 -9.36 22.31 9.02
CA GLY A 8 -8.28 21.89 9.91
C GLY A 8 -8.37 20.43 10.30
N ALA A 9 -9.56 19.96 10.67
CA ALA A 9 -9.80 18.55 11.04
C ALA A 9 -9.60 17.62 9.84
N VAL A 10 -10.17 17.96 8.67
CA VAL A 10 -10.01 17.17 7.44
C VAL A 10 -8.55 17.12 6.99
N SER A 11 -7.83 18.25 7.04
CA SER A 11 -6.43 18.29 6.62
C SER A 11 -5.54 17.48 7.57
N ALA A 12 -5.68 17.68 8.88
CA ALA A 12 -4.93 16.93 9.88
C ALA A 12 -5.19 15.43 9.80
N ALA A 13 -6.46 15.00 9.73
CA ALA A 13 -6.82 13.60 9.60
C ALA A 13 -6.31 12.98 8.29
N SER A 14 -6.29 13.75 7.19
CA SER A 14 -5.75 13.30 5.89
C SER A 14 -4.22 13.18 5.90
N ALA A 15 -3.53 14.03 6.66
CA ALA A 15 -2.07 14.00 6.79
C ALA A 15 -1.58 12.78 7.59
N GLY A 16 -2.36 12.33 8.58
CA GLY A 16 -2.05 11.15 9.40
C GLY A 16 -0.84 11.29 10.33
N SER A 17 -0.10 12.38 10.23
CA SER A 17 1.08 12.70 11.06
C SER A 17 1.21 14.21 11.20
N ASN A 18 1.92 14.68 12.25
CA ASN A 18 2.12 16.11 12.53
C ASN A 18 0.79 16.89 12.59
N LEU A 19 -0.24 16.29 13.17
CA LEU A 19 -1.63 16.78 13.17
C LEU A 19 -1.74 18.23 13.62
N ASN A 20 -1.02 18.61 14.69
CA ASN A 20 -1.00 19.98 15.20
C ASN A 20 -0.43 20.99 14.19
N VAL A 21 0.64 20.62 13.49
CA VAL A 21 1.29 21.48 12.49
C VAL A 21 0.33 21.74 11.33
N GLU A 22 -0.27 20.67 10.83
CA GLU A 22 -1.20 20.72 9.69
C GLU A 22 -2.48 21.50 10.04
N ALA A 23 -3.11 21.20 11.18
CA ALA A 23 -4.31 21.91 11.62
C ALA A 23 -4.04 23.42 11.83
N ASN A 24 -2.91 23.76 12.49
CA ASN A 24 -2.55 25.17 12.71
C ASN A 24 -2.26 25.91 11.40
N ALA A 25 -1.59 25.27 10.44
CA ALA A 25 -1.33 25.88 9.14
C ALA A 25 -2.64 26.20 8.38
N VAL A 26 -3.58 25.24 8.39
CA VAL A 26 -4.86 25.42 7.72
C VAL A 26 -5.73 26.45 8.44
N THR A 27 -5.88 26.40 9.75
CA THR A 27 -6.69 27.39 10.50
C THR A 27 -6.12 28.79 10.38
N ALA A 28 -4.78 28.94 10.34
CA ALA A 28 -4.13 30.24 10.10
C ALA A 28 -4.45 30.81 8.71
N ALA A 29 -4.55 29.96 7.67
CA ALA A 29 -4.95 30.40 6.33
C ALA A 29 -6.40 30.95 6.29
N TYR A 30 -7.26 30.52 7.22
CA TYR A 30 -8.60 31.06 7.44
C TYR A 30 -8.63 32.30 8.36
N GLY A 31 -7.45 32.80 8.78
CA GLY A 31 -7.33 33.96 9.68
C GLY A 31 -7.35 33.62 11.19
N TYR A 32 -7.33 32.33 11.55
CA TYR A 32 -7.32 31.86 12.94
C TYR A 32 -5.96 31.23 13.27
N ALA A 33 -4.93 32.09 13.42
CA ALA A 33 -3.59 31.66 13.82
C ALA A 33 -3.52 31.43 15.32
N ASN A 34 -3.11 30.25 15.75
CA ASN A 34 -2.98 29.88 17.17
C ASN A 34 -2.05 30.82 17.94
N GLY A 35 -2.50 31.35 19.08
CA GLY A 35 -1.77 32.33 19.91
C GLY A 35 -1.85 33.78 19.42
N VAL A 36 -2.49 34.08 18.30
CA VAL A 36 -2.68 35.44 17.76
C VAL A 36 -4.11 35.91 18.03
N ASN A 37 -4.29 37.16 18.52
CA ASN A 37 -5.60 37.75 18.80
C ASN A 37 -6.48 36.87 19.74
N ASN A 38 -5.86 36.24 20.72
CA ASN A 38 -6.49 35.29 21.65
C ASN A 38 -7.14 34.08 20.97
N VAL A 39 -6.74 33.73 19.75
CA VAL A 39 -7.15 32.49 19.07
C VAL A 39 -6.45 31.30 19.73
N THR A 40 -7.21 30.25 20.00
CA THR A 40 -6.71 28.94 20.43
C THR A 40 -7.10 27.89 19.40
N VAL A 41 -6.13 27.05 19.02
CA VAL A 41 -6.38 25.87 18.17
C VAL A 41 -5.95 24.63 18.96
N THR A 42 -6.92 23.80 19.30
CA THR A 42 -6.70 22.55 20.02
C THR A 42 -6.93 21.37 19.09
N VAL A 43 -5.98 20.43 19.07
CA VAL A 43 -6.07 19.21 18.26
C VAL A 43 -5.99 18.00 19.16
N ASN A 44 -6.99 17.13 19.11
CA ASN A 44 -7.07 15.91 19.91
C ASN A 44 -7.17 14.67 19.01
N GLN A 45 -6.50 13.61 19.41
CA GLN A 45 -6.62 12.28 18.81
C GLN A 45 -6.46 11.22 19.92
N PRO A 46 -7.52 10.50 20.26
CA PRO A 46 -8.89 10.62 19.75
C PRO A 46 -9.58 11.91 20.22
N PRO A 47 -10.79 12.24 19.68
CA PRO A 47 -11.61 13.34 20.13
C PRO A 47 -11.91 13.28 21.63
N SER A 48 -11.98 14.45 22.28
CA SER A 48 -12.23 14.56 23.73
C SER A 48 -13.65 14.19 24.12
N THR A 49 -14.61 14.36 23.22
CA THR A 49 -16.05 14.11 23.43
C THR A 49 -16.74 13.72 22.12
N GLY A 50 -18.00 13.28 22.19
CA GLY A 50 -18.83 12.96 21.04
C GLY A 50 -18.78 11.48 20.66
N ASN A 51 -19.45 11.14 19.54
CA ASN A 51 -19.62 9.76 19.10
C ASN A 51 -18.30 9.08 18.67
N PHE A 52 -17.28 9.87 18.37
CA PHE A 52 -15.97 9.39 17.90
C PHE A 52 -14.88 9.43 18.97
N ALA A 53 -15.21 9.72 20.24
CA ALA A 53 -14.24 9.79 21.34
C ALA A 53 -13.49 8.46 21.60
N THR A 54 -14.05 7.33 21.19
CA THR A 54 -13.40 6.01 21.29
C THR A 54 -12.67 5.58 20.03
N ASN A 55 -12.73 6.36 18.94
CA ASN A 55 -12.05 6.04 17.69
C ASN A 55 -10.62 6.60 17.69
N PRO A 56 -9.58 5.77 17.82
CA PRO A 56 -8.20 6.23 17.93
C PRO A 56 -7.66 6.93 16.65
N GLN A 57 -8.37 6.82 15.53
CA GLN A 57 -7.99 7.46 14.26
C GLN A 57 -8.73 8.78 14.01
N ALA A 58 -9.78 9.06 14.74
CA ALA A 58 -10.52 10.31 14.58
C ALA A 58 -9.70 11.50 15.10
N VAL A 59 -9.73 12.59 14.37
CA VAL A 59 -9.04 13.85 14.72
C VAL A 59 -10.06 14.95 14.96
N GLU A 60 -9.99 15.56 16.14
CA GLU A 60 -10.79 16.72 16.54
C GLU A 60 -9.96 17.99 16.43
N VAL A 61 -10.52 19.02 15.84
CA VAL A 61 -9.96 20.37 15.86
C VAL A 61 -10.97 21.34 16.45
N ILE A 62 -10.55 22.05 17.50
CA ILE A 62 -11.35 23.09 18.16
C ILE A 62 -10.67 24.42 17.95
N VAL A 63 -11.36 25.37 17.31
CA VAL A 63 -10.90 26.75 17.14
C VAL A 63 -11.70 27.62 18.09
N GLY A 64 -11.02 28.26 19.03
CA GLY A 64 -11.64 29.14 20.02
C GLY A 64 -11.13 30.58 19.88
N GLN A 65 -12.01 31.56 20.07
CA GLN A 65 -11.64 32.96 20.17
C GLN A 65 -12.65 33.72 21.03
N PRO A 66 -12.21 34.33 22.14
CA PRO A 66 -13.09 35.18 22.93
C PRO A 66 -13.45 36.45 22.16
N GLN A 67 -14.73 36.79 22.12
CA GLN A 67 -15.25 37.96 21.44
C GLN A 67 -15.75 39.01 22.43
N PRO A 68 -15.52 40.29 22.15
CA PRO A 68 -16.05 41.37 23.02
C PRO A 68 -17.58 41.35 23.00
N ARG A 69 -18.17 41.62 24.18
CA ARG A 69 -19.62 41.82 24.27
C ARG A 69 -20.00 43.12 23.60
N LEU A 70 -21.01 43.08 22.77
CA LEU A 70 -21.58 44.27 22.13
C LEU A 70 -22.83 44.75 22.96
N LEU A 71 -24.01 44.26 22.63
CA LEU A 71 -25.28 44.64 23.33
C LEU A 71 -25.37 44.01 24.71
N SER A 72 -24.83 42.81 24.93
CA SER A 72 -24.84 42.12 26.23
C SER A 72 -23.85 42.71 27.23
N ALA A 73 -23.06 43.71 26.88
CA ALA A 73 -22.14 44.40 27.82
C ALA A 73 -22.87 45.10 28.96
N LEU A 74 -24.17 45.41 28.81
CA LEU A 74 -25.04 45.94 29.86
C LEU A 74 -25.36 44.93 30.97
N PHE A 75 -25.24 43.64 30.69
CA PHE A 75 -25.64 42.55 31.57
C PHE A 75 -24.50 41.68 32.08
N GLY A 76 -23.24 41.96 31.68
CA GLY A 76 -22.11 41.21 32.15
C GLY A 76 -20.77 41.80 31.70
N THR A 77 -19.72 41.51 32.45
CA THR A 77 -18.34 41.93 32.16
C THR A 77 -17.54 40.80 31.58
N GLY A 78 -16.55 41.12 30.74
CA GLY A 78 -15.62 40.17 30.11
C GLY A 78 -16.09 39.64 28.77
N PRO A 79 -15.16 39.07 27.98
CA PRO A 79 -15.44 38.54 26.64
C PRO A 79 -16.30 37.25 26.67
N VAL A 80 -17.01 36.99 25.60
CA VAL A 80 -17.78 35.75 25.41
C VAL A 80 -16.85 34.73 24.69
N PRO A 81 -16.60 33.56 25.30
CA PRO A 81 -15.88 32.52 24.60
C PRO A 81 -16.75 31.96 23.47
N ILE A 82 -16.22 32.01 22.25
CA ILE A 82 -16.83 31.38 21.08
C ILE A 82 -15.85 30.30 20.59
N ALA A 83 -16.36 29.11 20.33
CA ALA A 83 -15.58 28.04 19.77
C ALA A 83 -16.36 27.31 18.66
N ALA A 84 -15.60 26.81 17.69
CA ALA A 84 -16.08 25.91 16.66
C ALA A 84 -15.31 24.60 16.77
N ARG A 85 -16.02 23.49 16.67
CA ARG A 85 -15.47 22.13 16.78
C ARG A 85 -15.78 21.36 15.51
N ALA A 86 -14.81 20.56 15.07
CA ALA A 86 -14.98 19.62 13.96
C ALA A 86 -14.24 18.33 14.26
N VAL A 87 -14.79 17.21 13.82
CA VAL A 87 -14.16 15.90 13.89
C VAL A 87 -14.10 15.29 12.49
N ALA A 88 -12.93 14.82 12.10
CA ALA A 88 -12.75 14.10 10.85
C ALA A 88 -12.13 12.71 11.10
N VAL A 89 -12.57 11.73 10.32
CA VAL A 89 -12.04 10.37 10.36
C VAL A 89 -11.34 10.09 9.03
N PRO A 90 -10.06 9.64 9.06
CA PRO A 90 -9.40 9.24 7.85
C PRO A 90 -10.06 7.99 7.25
N ASN A 91 -10.42 8.04 5.99
CA ASN A 91 -10.80 6.86 5.24
C ASN A 91 -9.53 6.12 4.84
N ALA A 92 -9.44 4.86 5.23
CA ALA A 92 -8.34 4.00 4.80
C ALA A 92 -8.30 3.97 3.27
N GLY A 93 -7.13 4.26 2.69
CA GLY A 93 -6.95 4.20 1.25
C GLY A 93 -7.25 2.80 0.71
N THR A 94 -8.09 2.71 -0.30
CA THR A 94 -8.47 1.44 -0.95
C THR A 94 -7.52 1.09 -2.10
N GLY A 95 -6.23 1.45 -2.01
CA GLY A 95 -5.23 1.13 -3.02
C GLY A 95 -4.86 -0.34 -3.04
N CYS A 96 -4.64 -0.88 -4.22
CA CYS A 96 -4.05 -2.20 -4.40
C CYS A 96 -2.75 -2.18 -5.20
N VAL A 97 -2.42 -1.08 -5.86
CA VAL A 97 -1.17 -0.91 -6.61
C VAL A 97 -0.51 0.41 -6.23
N LEU A 98 0.77 0.35 -5.84
CA LEU A 98 1.59 1.52 -5.55
C LEU A 98 3.01 1.32 -6.09
N ALA A 99 3.42 2.16 -7.04
CA ALA A 99 4.82 2.29 -7.43
C ALA A 99 5.48 3.38 -6.58
N LEU A 100 6.54 3.00 -5.87
CA LEU A 100 7.23 3.86 -4.89
C LEU A 100 8.31 4.76 -5.52
N ASN A 101 8.82 4.40 -6.71
CA ASN A 101 9.91 5.15 -7.35
C ASN A 101 9.47 6.59 -7.64
N SER A 102 10.25 7.55 -7.16
CA SER A 102 9.93 8.99 -7.27
C SER A 102 10.32 9.63 -8.61
N GLY A 103 11.11 8.93 -9.46
CA GLY A 103 11.67 9.51 -10.68
C GLY A 103 11.64 8.62 -11.92
N ALA A 104 11.23 7.34 -11.81
CA ALA A 104 11.21 6.43 -12.94
C ALA A 104 10.20 6.86 -14.03
N SER A 105 10.59 6.72 -15.29
CA SER A 105 9.75 7.05 -16.43
C SER A 105 9.66 5.85 -17.40
N PRO A 106 8.54 5.07 -17.35
CA PRO A 106 7.48 5.13 -16.37
C PRO A 106 7.78 4.28 -15.10
N ALA A 107 7.15 4.61 -13.96
CA ALA A 107 7.17 3.76 -12.76
C ALA A 107 6.08 2.67 -12.80
N VAL A 108 4.96 2.93 -13.48
CA VAL A 108 3.95 1.93 -13.81
C VAL A 108 3.85 1.80 -15.31
N ASN A 109 4.06 0.58 -15.82
CA ASN A 109 4.05 0.32 -17.26
C ASN A 109 3.10 -0.82 -17.64
N LEU A 110 2.27 -0.55 -18.62
CA LEU A 110 1.48 -1.55 -19.36
C LEU A 110 1.69 -1.37 -20.84
N SER A 111 1.84 -2.46 -21.58
CA SER A 111 1.95 -2.43 -23.03
C SER A 111 1.40 -3.71 -23.66
N GLY A 112 1.21 -3.70 -24.99
CA GLY A 112 0.66 -4.83 -25.71
C GLY A 112 -0.85 -4.90 -25.65
N THR A 113 -1.42 -6.06 -25.32
CA THR A 113 -2.88 -6.33 -25.26
C THR A 113 -3.36 -6.67 -23.84
N ASN A 114 -2.57 -6.33 -22.84
CA ASN A 114 -2.83 -6.70 -21.44
C ASN A 114 -4.05 -5.96 -20.89
N LYS A 115 -4.86 -6.67 -20.09
CA LYS A 115 -6.00 -6.10 -19.39
C LYS A 115 -5.78 -6.20 -17.89
N VAL A 116 -5.81 -5.07 -17.20
CA VAL A 116 -5.64 -5.00 -15.74
C VAL A 116 -6.94 -4.48 -15.13
N ASN A 117 -7.57 -5.30 -14.31
CA ASN A 117 -8.78 -4.95 -13.58
C ASN A 117 -8.46 -4.82 -12.09
N LEU A 118 -8.61 -3.61 -11.56
CA LEU A 118 -8.42 -3.29 -10.15
C LEU A 118 -9.80 -3.14 -9.51
N ILE A 119 -10.38 -4.27 -9.09
CA ILE A 119 -11.77 -4.34 -8.65
C ILE A 119 -11.91 -3.70 -7.26
N GLY A 120 -12.63 -2.58 -7.20
CA GLY A 120 -12.87 -1.82 -5.96
C GLY A 120 -11.63 -1.15 -5.40
N CYS A 121 -10.55 -1.01 -6.18
CA CYS A 121 -9.31 -0.46 -5.68
C CYS A 121 -8.63 0.57 -6.58
N ASN A 122 -7.70 1.32 -5.97
CA ASN A 122 -7.01 2.43 -6.58
C ASN A 122 -5.58 2.04 -7.01
N LEU A 123 -5.06 2.74 -8.02
CA LEU A 123 -3.68 2.67 -8.44
C LEU A 123 -2.98 4.00 -8.16
N TYR A 124 -1.76 3.92 -7.62
CA TYR A 124 -0.92 5.09 -7.37
C TYR A 124 0.48 4.93 -7.96
N SER A 125 1.04 6.04 -8.47
CA SER A 125 2.44 6.14 -8.87
C SER A 125 3.08 7.40 -8.27
N ASN A 126 4.16 7.20 -7.52
CA ASN A 126 4.89 8.27 -6.86
C ASN A 126 5.89 8.98 -7.77
N SER A 127 6.10 8.49 -9.00
CA SER A 127 7.06 9.12 -9.91
C SER A 127 6.59 10.50 -10.36
N SER A 128 7.47 11.48 -10.26
CA SER A 128 7.28 12.84 -10.79
C SER A 128 7.54 12.96 -12.29
N ALA A 129 8.01 11.88 -12.94
CA ALA A 129 8.32 11.88 -14.36
C ALA A 129 7.07 12.06 -15.25
N ASN A 130 7.32 12.47 -16.47
CA ASN A 130 6.29 12.50 -17.51
C ASN A 130 6.75 11.64 -18.71
N PRO A 131 6.22 10.38 -18.86
CA PRO A 131 5.17 9.80 -18.05
C PRO A 131 5.67 9.14 -16.75
N SER A 132 4.88 9.27 -15.69
CA SER A 132 4.96 8.46 -14.47
C SER A 132 4.32 7.08 -14.67
N MET A 133 3.27 7.05 -15.49
CA MET A 133 2.52 5.86 -15.87
C MET A 133 2.33 5.82 -17.38
N ASN A 134 2.55 4.64 -17.98
CA ASN A 134 2.31 4.39 -19.40
C ASN A 134 1.31 3.26 -19.59
N VAL A 135 0.29 3.48 -20.44
CA VAL A 135 -0.66 2.47 -20.90
C VAL A 135 -0.66 2.45 -22.43
N GLY A 136 0.26 1.68 -23.00
CA GLY A 136 0.55 1.68 -24.43
C GLY A 136 -0.08 0.51 -25.19
N GLY A 137 -0.19 0.67 -26.52
CA GLY A 137 -0.79 -0.33 -27.41
C GLY A 137 -2.30 -0.45 -27.19
N SER A 138 -2.80 -1.67 -27.14
CA SER A 138 -4.20 -2.00 -26.83
C SER A 138 -4.38 -2.43 -25.36
N ALA A 139 -3.40 -2.16 -24.50
CA ALA A 139 -3.52 -2.45 -23.08
C ALA A 139 -4.57 -1.54 -22.43
N THR A 140 -5.30 -2.06 -21.46
CA THR A 140 -6.34 -1.32 -20.74
C THR A 140 -6.24 -1.51 -19.24
N ILE A 141 -6.61 -0.46 -18.49
CA ILE A 141 -6.79 -0.52 -17.03
C ILE A 141 -8.22 -0.14 -16.68
N ALA A 142 -8.86 -0.94 -15.85
CA ALA A 142 -10.06 -0.57 -15.12
C ALA A 142 -9.74 -0.47 -13.62
N ALA A 143 -10.06 0.66 -12.99
CA ALA A 143 -9.77 0.92 -11.58
C ALA A 143 -10.90 1.72 -10.93
N ASN A 144 -10.90 1.79 -9.60
CA ASN A 144 -11.77 2.74 -8.91
C ASN A 144 -11.23 4.18 -9.05
N TYR A 145 -9.92 4.38 -8.86
CA TYR A 145 -9.26 5.67 -9.01
C TYR A 145 -7.80 5.47 -9.46
N VAL A 146 -7.27 6.39 -10.25
CA VAL A 146 -5.86 6.44 -10.64
C VAL A 146 -5.27 7.80 -10.27
N GLY A 147 -4.25 7.77 -9.40
CA GLY A 147 -3.53 8.96 -8.95
C GLY A 147 -2.04 8.87 -9.23
N VAL A 148 -1.48 9.81 -9.96
CA VAL A 148 -0.04 9.85 -10.25
C VAL A 148 0.55 11.22 -9.91
N VAL A 149 1.77 11.24 -9.41
CA VAL A 149 2.48 12.49 -9.10
C VAL A 149 2.87 13.21 -10.40
N GLY A 150 3.41 12.49 -11.36
CA GLY A 150 3.78 13.03 -12.68
C GLY A 150 2.68 12.90 -13.73
N GLY A 151 3.08 12.68 -14.99
CA GLY A 151 2.16 12.57 -16.12
C GLY A 151 1.72 11.14 -16.43
N ILE A 152 0.72 11.01 -17.29
CA ILE A 152 0.22 9.73 -17.82
C ILE A 152 0.30 9.76 -19.35
N SER A 153 0.88 8.69 -19.93
CA SER A 153 0.78 8.38 -21.35
C SER A 153 -0.27 7.31 -21.56
N GLY A 154 -1.16 7.49 -22.54
CA GLY A 154 -2.26 6.55 -22.84
C GLY A 154 -3.43 6.62 -21.86
N ALA A 155 -3.76 7.79 -21.33
CA ALA A 155 -4.88 7.98 -20.40
C ALA A 155 -6.24 7.54 -20.98
N SER A 156 -6.41 7.57 -22.31
CA SER A 156 -7.61 7.08 -23.00
C SER A 156 -7.86 5.57 -22.82
N ASN A 157 -6.83 4.82 -22.44
CA ASN A 157 -6.91 3.39 -22.19
C ASN A 157 -7.21 3.06 -20.72
N ILE A 158 -7.50 4.08 -19.90
CA ILE A 158 -7.80 3.93 -18.48
C ILE A 158 -9.27 4.25 -18.24
N THR A 159 -9.98 3.31 -17.62
CA THR A 159 -11.33 3.54 -17.10
C THR A 159 -11.25 3.60 -15.56
N ALA A 160 -11.58 4.75 -14.99
CA ALA A 160 -11.56 4.94 -13.54
C ALA A 160 -12.91 5.52 -13.06
N THR A 161 -13.62 4.78 -12.20
CA THR A 161 -14.97 5.16 -11.71
C THR A 161 -14.96 6.50 -10.96
N ASN A 162 -13.93 6.72 -10.14
CA ASN A 162 -13.76 7.96 -9.36
C ASN A 162 -12.71 8.90 -9.98
N GLY A 163 -12.37 8.66 -11.25
CA GLY A 163 -11.54 9.55 -12.05
C GLY A 163 -10.04 9.27 -12.02
N ILE A 164 -9.35 10.05 -12.85
CA ILE A 164 -7.90 10.01 -13.03
C ILE A 164 -7.36 11.39 -12.61
N ARG A 165 -6.29 11.41 -11.82
CA ARG A 165 -5.63 12.66 -11.42
C ARG A 165 -4.12 12.58 -11.56
N THR A 166 -3.55 13.63 -12.13
CA THR A 166 -2.10 13.91 -12.15
C THR A 166 -1.77 15.00 -11.13
N GLY A 167 -0.50 15.11 -10.74
CA GLY A 167 -0.09 16.12 -9.76
C GLY A 167 -0.57 15.83 -8.34
N VAL A 168 -0.90 14.57 -8.02
CA VAL A 168 -1.28 14.20 -6.65
C VAL A 168 -0.05 14.18 -5.73
N ARG A 169 -0.25 14.29 -4.42
CA ARG A 169 0.84 14.08 -3.45
C ARG A 169 1.32 12.62 -3.50
N PRO A 170 2.64 12.37 -3.29
CA PRO A 170 3.14 11.01 -3.16
C PRO A 170 2.44 10.26 -2.02
N VAL A 171 2.15 8.98 -2.27
CA VAL A 171 1.60 8.08 -1.25
C VAL A 171 2.76 7.57 -0.39
N ALA A 172 2.64 7.67 0.92
CA ALA A 172 3.63 7.11 1.84
C ALA A 172 3.73 5.58 1.68
N ASP A 173 4.93 5.03 1.91
CA ASP A 173 5.13 3.59 1.93
C ASP A 173 4.34 2.97 3.09
N PRO A 174 3.30 2.16 2.81
CA PRO A 174 2.40 1.63 3.84
C PRO A 174 3.07 0.57 4.73
N TYR A 175 4.19 0.03 4.31
CA TYR A 175 4.95 -1.00 5.03
C TYR A 175 6.30 -0.49 5.55
N ALA A 176 6.55 0.83 5.56
CA ALA A 176 7.81 1.43 5.99
C ALA A 176 8.24 1.04 7.42
N SER A 177 7.30 0.81 8.31
CA SER A 177 7.54 0.39 9.69
C SER A 177 7.65 -1.12 9.89
N VAL A 178 7.29 -1.93 8.88
CA VAL A 178 7.32 -3.39 9.00
C VAL A 178 8.76 -3.88 8.87
N SER A 179 9.19 -4.69 9.81
CA SER A 179 10.48 -5.40 9.77
C SER A 179 10.25 -6.86 10.10
N PRO A 180 10.65 -7.80 9.23
CA PRO A 180 10.64 -9.21 9.58
C PRO A 180 11.53 -9.46 10.80
N PRO A 181 11.26 -10.50 11.61
CA PRO A 181 12.15 -10.92 12.68
C PRO A 181 13.57 -11.20 12.18
N ALA A 182 14.53 -11.28 13.10
CA ALA A 182 15.89 -11.71 12.75
C ALA A 182 15.86 -13.11 12.12
N GLN A 183 16.56 -13.26 11.00
CA GLN A 183 16.63 -14.56 10.32
C GLN A 183 17.41 -15.58 11.16
N PRO A 184 17.00 -16.86 11.16
CA PRO A 184 17.76 -17.93 11.77
C PRO A 184 18.99 -18.29 10.91
N SER A 185 19.80 -19.25 11.38
CA SER A 185 20.90 -19.80 10.58
C SER A 185 20.37 -20.40 9.29
N CYS A 186 21.07 -20.12 8.19
CA CYS A 186 20.62 -20.51 6.86
C CYS A 186 21.10 -21.88 6.43
N ASN A 187 20.20 -22.64 5.83
CA ASN A 187 20.53 -23.88 5.10
C ASN A 187 21.04 -23.50 3.71
N SER A 188 22.27 -23.92 3.41
CA SER A 188 22.93 -23.64 2.11
C SER A 188 22.63 -24.66 1.02
N ALA A 189 21.94 -25.76 1.36
CA ALA A 189 21.59 -26.78 0.38
C ALA A 189 20.61 -26.25 -0.66
N LYS A 190 20.86 -26.53 -1.93
CA LYS A 190 19.90 -26.28 -3.01
C LYS A 190 18.72 -27.23 -2.87
N ILE A 191 17.53 -26.70 -2.96
CA ILE A 191 16.29 -27.48 -2.92
C ILE A 191 15.76 -27.57 -4.35
N VAL A 192 15.67 -28.81 -4.86
CA VAL A 192 15.15 -29.06 -6.19
C VAL A 192 13.98 -30.06 -6.10
N VAL A 193 12.79 -29.57 -6.47
CA VAL A 193 11.57 -30.36 -6.51
C VAL A 193 11.37 -30.86 -7.94
N ASN A 194 11.73 -32.13 -8.19
CA ASN A 194 11.86 -32.68 -9.54
C ASN A 194 10.70 -33.59 -9.99
N ALA A 195 9.93 -34.13 -9.06
CA ALA A 195 9.03 -35.21 -9.42
C ALA A 195 7.66 -34.68 -9.83
N ALA A 196 7.34 -34.77 -11.12
CA ALA A 196 5.98 -34.51 -11.62
C ALA A 196 4.95 -35.38 -10.88
N GLY A 197 3.86 -34.76 -10.45
CA GLY A 197 2.79 -35.41 -9.69
C GLY A 197 3.11 -35.68 -8.23
N LYS A 198 4.31 -35.34 -7.73
CA LYS A 198 4.66 -35.44 -6.31
C LYS A 198 4.65 -34.11 -5.61
N THR A 199 4.20 -34.11 -4.35
CA THR A 199 4.25 -32.94 -3.47
C THR A 199 5.43 -33.07 -2.53
N THR A 200 6.28 -32.04 -2.50
CA THR A 200 7.35 -31.87 -1.52
C THR A 200 6.95 -30.79 -0.54
N SER A 201 7.02 -31.06 0.76
CA SER A 201 6.79 -30.08 1.81
C SER A 201 8.09 -29.40 2.21
N LEU A 202 8.04 -28.11 2.51
CA LEU A 202 9.15 -27.33 3.03
C LEU A 202 8.70 -26.59 4.29
N ASP A 203 9.55 -26.58 5.30
CA ASP A 203 9.29 -25.91 6.56
C ASP A 203 9.86 -24.47 6.56
N PRO A 204 9.31 -23.56 7.38
CA PRO A 204 9.81 -22.19 7.49
C PRO A 204 11.25 -22.17 8.03
N GLY A 205 12.03 -21.19 7.62
CA GLY A 205 13.43 -21.06 8.00
C GLY A 205 14.21 -20.15 7.05
N CYS A 206 15.55 -20.22 7.14
CA CYS A 206 16.44 -19.49 6.24
C CYS A 206 17.11 -20.42 5.22
N TYR A 207 17.11 -19.99 3.97
CA TYR A 207 17.66 -20.72 2.82
C TYR A 207 18.63 -19.79 2.06
N SER A 208 19.89 -20.17 2.01
CA SER A 208 20.91 -19.53 1.15
C SER A 208 21.20 -20.34 -0.11
N GLY A 209 20.68 -21.57 -0.20
CA GLY A 209 20.60 -22.34 -1.44
C GLY A 209 19.30 -22.04 -2.19
N SER A 210 19.38 -21.91 -3.52
CA SER A 210 18.20 -21.63 -4.35
C SER A 210 17.15 -22.76 -4.26
N ILE A 211 15.89 -22.37 -4.33
CA ILE A 211 14.73 -23.28 -4.37
C ILE A 211 14.23 -23.32 -5.80
N THR A 212 14.22 -24.49 -6.41
CA THR A 212 13.74 -24.73 -7.78
C THR A 212 12.59 -25.72 -7.77
N VAL A 213 11.46 -25.35 -8.34
CA VAL A 213 10.31 -26.22 -8.53
C VAL A 213 10.15 -26.47 -10.02
N ASN A 214 10.47 -27.70 -10.46
CA ASN A 214 10.45 -28.08 -11.85
C ASN A 214 9.01 -28.31 -12.37
N ALA A 215 8.87 -28.33 -13.70
CA ALA A 215 7.56 -28.47 -14.35
C ALA A 215 6.81 -29.72 -13.85
N GLY A 216 5.53 -29.54 -13.55
CA GLY A 216 4.64 -30.58 -13.05
C GLY A 216 4.87 -30.99 -11.58
N ALA A 217 5.88 -30.42 -10.90
CA ALA A 217 6.13 -30.68 -9.48
C ALA A 217 5.33 -29.71 -8.61
N THR A 218 5.05 -30.14 -7.37
CA THR A 218 4.34 -29.32 -6.37
C THR A 218 5.21 -29.10 -5.14
N LEU A 219 5.40 -27.83 -4.77
CA LEU A 219 6.00 -27.40 -3.51
C LEU A 219 4.90 -26.91 -2.57
N LYS A 220 4.79 -27.53 -1.39
CA LYS A 220 3.90 -27.10 -0.31
C LYS A 220 4.71 -26.44 0.79
N LEU A 221 4.40 -25.18 1.10
CA LEU A 221 5.02 -24.45 2.19
C LEU A 221 4.18 -24.59 3.47
N SER A 222 4.81 -25.00 4.57
CA SER A 222 4.22 -24.96 5.92
C SER A 222 4.04 -23.51 6.38
N PRO A 223 3.08 -23.18 7.27
CA PRO A 223 2.89 -21.83 7.77
C PRO A 223 4.17 -21.28 8.43
N GLY A 224 4.54 -20.01 8.11
CA GLY A 224 5.68 -19.34 8.71
C GLY A 224 6.46 -18.45 7.75
N ILE A 225 7.65 -18.03 8.17
CA ILE A 225 8.51 -17.10 7.44
C ILE A 225 9.66 -17.87 6.79
N TYR A 226 9.87 -17.64 5.50
CA TYR A 226 10.93 -18.21 4.68
C TYR A 226 11.89 -17.10 4.25
N TYR A 227 13.11 -17.13 4.74
CA TYR A 227 14.16 -16.19 4.31
C TYR A 227 14.91 -16.80 3.15
N LEU A 228 14.98 -16.07 2.03
CA LEU A 228 15.80 -16.39 0.87
C LEU A 228 16.99 -15.43 0.87
N ASP A 229 18.08 -15.81 1.54
CA ASP A 229 19.28 -15.02 1.75
C ASP A 229 20.26 -15.23 0.60
N GLY A 230 20.28 -14.30 -0.35
CA GLY A 230 21.02 -14.45 -1.60
C GLY A 230 20.53 -15.57 -2.51
N ALA A 231 19.38 -16.17 -2.17
CA ALA A 231 18.84 -17.35 -2.84
C ALA A 231 17.65 -17.00 -3.75
N SER A 232 17.56 -17.65 -4.91
CA SER A 232 16.46 -17.47 -5.85
C SER A 232 15.38 -18.52 -5.63
N LEU A 233 14.11 -18.09 -5.72
CA LEU A 233 12.97 -18.98 -5.88
C LEU A 233 12.61 -19.06 -7.36
N ASN A 234 12.82 -20.23 -7.96
CA ASN A 234 12.53 -20.48 -9.36
C ASN A 234 11.37 -21.50 -9.46
N VAL A 235 10.22 -21.05 -9.96
CA VAL A 235 9.06 -21.91 -10.21
C VAL A 235 8.91 -22.07 -11.73
N ALA A 236 9.19 -23.25 -12.24
CA ALA A 236 9.08 -23.53 -13.67
C ALA A 236 7.62 -23.48 -14.16
N GLY A 237 7.45 -23.34 -15.47
CA GLY A 237 6.12 -23.43 -16.08
C GLY A 237 5.41 -24.74 -15.74
N ASN A 238 4.09 -24.67 -15.53
CA ASN A 238 3.24 -25.80 -15.08
C ASN A 238 3.64 -26.41 -13.71
N ALA A 239 4.52 -25.78 -12.95
CA ALA A 239 4.78 -26.15 -11.56
C ALA A 239 3.75 -25.55 -10.62
N THR A 240 3.61 -26.11 -9.43
CA THR A 240 2.67 -25.63 -8.41
C THR A 240 3.41 -25.25 -7.14
N ILE A 241 3.10 -24.10 -6.56
CA ILE A 241 3.52 -23.71 -5.22
C ILE A 241 2.30 -23.29 -4.40
N THR A 242 2.15 -23.87 -3.21
CA THR A 242 1.03 -23.60 -2.31
C THR A 242 1.51 -23.36 -0.89
N GLY A 243 0.77 -22.56 -0.12
CA GLY A 243 1.03 -22.32 1.30
C GLY A 243 0.05 -21.34 1.92
N THR A 244 -0.34 -21.60 3.15
CA THR A 244 -1.25 -20.74 3.91
C THR A 244 -0.51 -20.21 5.15
N GLY A 245 -0.66 -18.91 5.44
CA GLY A 245 0.06 -18.28 6.54
C GLY A 245 1.56 -18.13 6.27
N VAL A 246 1.94 -17.85 5.03
CA VAL A 246 3.34 -17.83 4.56
C VAL A 246 3.79 -16.42 4.22
N THR A 247 5.02 -16.08 4.65
CA THR A 247 5.74 -14.90 4.15
C THR A 247 7.07 -15.33 3.55
N LEU A 248 7.31 -14.98 2.29
CA LEU A 248 8.59 -15.14 1.61
C LEU A 248 9.39 -13.84 1.76
N VAL A 249 10.49 -13.87 2.49
CA VAL A 249 11.40 -12.72 2.72
C VAL A 249 12.61 -12.87 1.83
N PHE A 250 12.75 -12.00 0.85
CA PHE A 250 13.91 -11.94 -0.03
C PHE A 250 14.93 -10.94 0.54
N THR A 251 16.07 -11.42 0.94
CA THR A 251 17.16 -10.64 1.56
C THR A 251 18.50 -11.08 1.00
N GLY A 252 19.58 -10.51 1.50
CA GLY A 252 20.92 -10.81 1.06
C GLY A 252 21.95 -9.77 1.49
N SER A 253 23.15 -9.88 0.94
CA SER A 253 24.24 -8.93 1.20
C SER A 253 25.20 -8.83 0.03
N GLY A 254 25.95 -7.74 -0.04
CA GLY A 254 26.92 -7.51 -1.12
C GLY A 254 26.27 -7.54 -2.51
N SER A 255 26.71 -8.46 -3.36
CA SER A 255 26.16 -8.67 -4.70
C SER A 255 25.09 -9.78 -4.77
N SER A 256 24.85 -10.50 -3.68
CA SER A 256 23.93 -11.67 -3.66
C SER A 256 22.64 -11.31 -2.93
N TRP A 257 21.57 -11.19 -3.70
CA TRP A 257 20.23 -10.87 -3.19
C TRP A 257 19.22 -11.90 -3.65
N GLY A 258 18.30 -12.23 -2.74
CA GLY A 258 17.23 -13.15 -3.05
C GLY A 258 16.28 -12.57 -4.10
N THR A 259 15.85 -13.40 -5.05
CA THR A 259 14.92 -13.01 -6.12
C THR A 259 13.90 -14.11 -6.38
N ALA A 260 12.83 -13.79 -7.11
CA ALA A 260 11.85 -14.77 -7.55
C ALA A 260 11.60 -14.70 -9.05
N SER A 261 11.45 -15.89 -9.66
CA SER A 261 11.03 -16.06 -11.04
C SER A 261 9.96 -17.13 -11.15
N ILE A 262 8.79 -16.75 -11.69
CA ILE A 262 7.65 -17.65 -11.90
C ILE A 262 7.41 -17.80 -13.39
N GLY A 263 7.53 -19.04 -13.88
CA GLY A 263 7.35 -19.38 -15.28
C GLY A 263 5.89 -19.43 -15.73
N SER A 264 5.69 -19.44 -17.05
CA SER A 264 4.36 -19.45 -17.66
C SER A 264 3.51 -20.65 -17.21
N ASN A 265 2.23 -20.42 -16.97
CA ASN A 265 1.26 -21.42 -16.50
C ASN A 265 1.60 -22.07 -15.14
N ALA A 266 2.52 -21.50 -14.37
CA ALA A 266 2.72 -21.93 -12.99
C ALA A 266 1.48 -21.63 -12.14
N ILE A 267 1.16 -22.52 -11.23
CA ILE A 267 0.05 -22.35 -10.28
C ILE A 267 0.65 -21.87 -8.95
N VAL A 268 0.30 -20.66 -8.57
CA VAL A 268 0.71 -20.08 -7.28
C VAL A 268 -0.53 -19.87 -6.43
N ASN A 269 -0.55 -20.46 -5.23
CA ASN A 269 -1.60 -20.24 -4.26
C ASN A 269 -0.99 -20.04 -2.88
N LEU A 270 -0.66 -18.77 -2.58
CA LEU A 270 -0.01 -18.37 -1.35
C LEU A 270 -0.89 -17.37 -0.58
N THR A 271 -1.09 -17.62 0.70
CA THR A 271 -1.84 -16.75 1.60
C THR A 271 -0.92 -16.23 2.69
N ALA A 272 -0.91 -14.92 2.91
CA ALA A 272 -0.18 -14.27 3.98
C ALA A 272 -0.67 -14.70 5.38
N PRO A 273 0.15 -14.54 6.44
CA PRO A 273 -0.30 -14.74 7.81
C PRO A 273 -1.32 -13.66 8.21
N SER A 274 -2.33 -14.06 9.00
CA SER A 274 -3.35 -13.17 9.56
C SER A 274 -2.94 -12.50 10.88
N SER A 275 -1.74 -12.80 11.39
CA SER A 275 -1.19 -12.25 12.63
C SER A 275 0.34 -12.31 12.62
N GLY A 276 0.97 -11.61 13.58
CA GLY A 276 2.41 -11.59 13.73
C GLY A 276 3.11 -10.48 12.95
N PRO A 277 4.46 -10.46 12.96
CA PRO A 277 5.26 -9.33 12.47
C PRO A 277 5.17 -9.09 10.97
N THR A 278 4.77 -10.09 10.21
CA THR A 278 4.58 -10.00 8.74
C THR A 278 3.11 -10.18 8.34
N GLN A 279 2.20 -9.85 9.26
CA GLN A 279 0.76 -9.93 9.01
C GLN A 279 0.37 -9.25 7.69
N GLY A 280 -0.41 -9.96 6.88
CA GLY A 280 -0.91 -9.46 5.60
C GLY A 280 0.12 -9.35 4.49
N ILE A 281 1.37 -9.81 4.68
CA ILE A 281 2.44 -9.76 3.67
C ILE A 281 2.81 -11.18 3.24
N VAL A 282 2.61 -11.48 1.96
CA VAL A 282 2.97 -12.77 1.37
C VAL A 282 4.38 -12.76 0.77
N ILE A 283 4.81 -11.65 0.21
CA ILE A 283 6.18 -11.43 -0.29
C ILE A 283 6.73 -10.14 0.32
N TYR A 284 7.94 -10.21 0.87
CA TYR A 284 8.67 -9.09 1.43
C TYR A 284 10.07 -9.00 0.82
N GLY A 285 10.40 -7.89 0.17
CA GLY A 285 11.75 -7.56 -0.28
C GLY A 285 12.47 -6.67 0.73
N ASP A 286 13.69 -7.01 1.06
CA ASP A 286 14.52 -6.22 1.96
C ASP A 286 14.74 -4.81 1.40
N ARG A 287 14.56 -3.78 2.23
CA ARG A 287 14.79 -2.37 1.86
C ARG A 287 16.26 -2.04 1.58
N LYS A 288 17.20 -2.90 2.01
CA LYS A 288 18.62 -2.77 1.72
C LYS A 288 18.99 -3.32 0.34
N MET A 289 18.07 -4.01 -0.32
CA MET A 289 18.25 -4.53 -1.67
C MET A 289 18.63 -3.38 -2.63
N PRO A 290 19.53 -3.62 -3.59
CA PRO A 290 19.82 -2.63 -4.63
C PRO A 290 18.57 -2.22 -5.39
N ALA A 291 18.45 -0.92 -5.67
CA ALA A 291 17.36 -0.42 -6.49
C ALA A 291 17.39 -1.07 -7.88
N GLY A 292 16.24 -1.42 -8.40
CA GLY A 292 16.12 -2.06 -9.72
C GLY A 292 16.35 -3.57 -9.72
N THR A 293 16.50 -4.22 -8.55
CA THR A 293 16.56 -5.69 -8.49
C THR A 293 15.33 -6.31 -9.16
N ALA A 294 15.54 -7.21 -10.11
CA ALA A 294 14.48 -7.77 -10.94
C ALA A 294 13.71 -8.88 -10.20
N PHE A 295 12.40 -8.76 -10.20
CA PHE A 295 11.47 -9.81 -9.79
C PHE A 295 10.51 -10.12 -10.94
N ASN A 296 10.43 -11.40 -11.30
CA ASN A 296 9.54 -11.85 -12.34
C ASN A 296 8.43 -12.74 -11.76
N LEU A 297 7.29 -12.14 -11.49
CA LEU A 297 6.07 -12.82 -11.05
C LEU A 297 5.03 -12.83 -12.19
N ALA A 298 5.51 -13.09 -13.41
CA ALA A 298 4.74 -12.96 -14.65
C ALA A 298 4.31 -14.32 -15.23
N GLY A 299 4.03 -15.30 -14.39
CA GLY A 299 3.71 -16.66 -14.81
C GLY A 299 2.41 -16.83 -15.63
N GLY A 300 1.56 -15.82 -15.71
CA GLY A 300 0.37 -15.78 -16.57
C GLY A 300 -0.73 -16.80 -16.25
N GLY A 301 -0.53 -17.75 -15.42
CA GLY A 301 -1.51 -18.77 -15.05
C GLY A 301 -2.41 -18.36 -13.88
N THR A 302 -2.78 -19.32 -13.07
CA THR A 302 -3.50 -19.09 -11.83
C THR A 302 -2.51 -18.65 -10.76
N GLN A 303 -2.28 -17.34 -10.65
CA GLN A 303 -1.45 -16.77 -9.60
C GLN A 303 -2.33 -16.09 -8.57
N ASN A 304 -2.44 -16.68 -7.39
CA ASN A 304 -3.18 -16.16 -6.26
C ASN A 304 -2.20 -15.86 -5.11
N PHE A 305 -1.91 -14.57 -4.93
CA PHE A 305 -1.18 -14.06 -3.78
C PHE A 305 -2.17 -13.35 -2.85
N ALA A 306 -2.73 -14.07 -1.88
CA ALA A 306 -3.61 -13.46 -0.90
C ALA A 306 -2.79 -12.73 0.17
N GLY A 307 -2.58 -11.44 -0.02
CA GLY A 307 -1.75 -10.56 0.81
C GLY A 307 -0.98 -9.53 -0.01
N ALA A 308 -0.05 -8.84 0.64
CA ALA A 308 0.78 -7.84 -0.02
C ALA A 308 2.04 -8.47 -0.61
N ILE A 309 2.33 -8.07 -1.84
CA ILE A 309 3.64 -8.20 -2.49
C ILE A 309 4.35 -6.87 -2.27
N TYR A 310 5.26 -6.82 -1.30
CA TYR A 310 6.02 -5.64 -0.90
C TYR A 310 7.48 -5.77 -1.32
N LEU A 311 7.86 -5.05 -2.37
CA LEU A 311 9.17 -5.11 -3.01
C LEU A 311 9.71 -3.69 -3.26
N PRO A 312 10.02 -2.90 -2.20
CA PRO A 312 10.21 -1.45 -2.31
C PRO A 312 11.44 -1.00 -3.11
N LYS A 313 12.33 -1.92 -3.47
CA LYS A 313 13.54 -1.67 -4.25
C LYS A 313 13.57 -2.43 -5.57
N ALA A 314 12.51 -3.18 -5.90
CA ALA A 314 12.53 -4.07 -7.04
C ALA A 314 11.80 -3.51 -8.26
N ASN A 315 12.31 -3.84 -9.43
CA ASN A 315 11.58 -3.77 -10.68
C ASN A 315 10.75 -5.04 -10.82
N LEU A 316 9.44 -4.91 -10.58
CA LEU A 316 8.51 -6.01 -10.60
C LEU A 316 7.85 -6.17 -11.96
N SER A 317 8.05 -7.32 -12.60
CA SER A 317 7.20 -7.80 -13.70
C SER A 317 6.10 -8.68 -13.11
N PHE A 318 4.84 -8.32 -13.35
CA PHE A 318 3.69 -8.97 -12.73
C PHE A 318 2.62 -9.36 -13.76
N SER A 319 2.09 -10.56 -13.63
CA SER A 319 0.83 -10.96 -14.27
C SER A 319 0.14 -11.98 -13.38
N GLY A 320 -1.16 -11.91 -13.28
CA GLY A 320 -1.93 -12.85 -12.48
C GLY A 320 -3.02 -12.17 -11.65
N GLY A 321 -3.46 -12.87 -10.65
CA GLY A 321 -4.63 -12.51 -9.87
C GLY A 321 -5.87 -13.26 -10.36
N ASN A 322 -6.58 -13.88 -9.44
CA ASN A 322 -7.85 -14.53 -9.74
C ASN A 322 -8.97 -13.52 -9.57
N GLY A 323 -9.80 -13.39 -10.58
CA GLY A 323 -11.05 -12.61 -10.54
C GLY A 323 -12.13 -13.18 -9.58
N THR A 324 -11.71 -13.94 -8.56
CA THR A 324 -12.64 -14.42 -7.53
C THR A 324 -12.81 -13.35 -6.45
N THR A 325 -14.03 -13.12 -6.04
CA THR A 325 -14.46 -12.11 -5.07
C THR A 325 -13.83 -12.22 -3.66
N THR A 326 -12.94 -13.17 -3.45
CA THR A 326 -12.33 -13.49 -2.14
C THR A 326 -10.83 -13.25 -2.04
N SER A 327 -10.14 -12.91 -3.14
CA SER A 327 -8.69 -12.70 -3.08
C SER A 327 -8.35 -11.24 -2.77
N CYS A 328 -7.36 -11.10 -1.88
CA CYS A 328 -6.76 -9.84 -1.52
C CYS A 328 -5.34 -9.82 -2.07
N THR A 329 -5.08 -9.09 -3.15
CA THR A 329 -3.71 -8.89 -3.63
C THR A 329 -3.39 -7.42 -3.67
N LYS A 330 -2.36 -7.00 -2.92
CA LYS A 330 -1.79 -5.65 -2.96
C LYS A 330 -0.38 -5.73 -3.53
N VAL A 331 -0.04 -4.81 -4.41
CA VAL A 331 1.28 -4.74 -5.05
C VAL A 331 1.93 -3.39 -4.71
N VAL A 332 3.03 -3.43 -3.97
CA VAL A 332 3.85 -2.26 -3.64
C VAL A 332 5.28 -2.57 -4.07
N ALA A 333 5.79 -1.87 -5.06
CA ALA A 333 7.14 -2.09 -5.58
C ALA A 333 7.81 -0.77 -5.99
N ASP A 334 9.11 -0.80 -6.26
CA ASP A 334 9.82 0.38 -6.78
C ASP A 334 9.21 0.78 -8.13
N THR A 335 9.25 -0.13 -9.11
CA THR A 335 8.52 0.00 -10.38
C THR A 335 7.68 -1.25 -10.66
N ILE A 336 6.61 -1.10 -11.43
CA ILE A 336 5.67 -2.18 -11.73
C ILE A 336 5.41 -2.22 -13.23
N THR A 337 5.72 -3.36 -13.85
CA THR A 337 5.36 -3.65 -15.24
C THR A 337 4.34 -4.78 -15.29
N PHE A 338 3.15 -4.52 -15.77
CA PHE A 338 2.18 -5.55 -16.04
C PHE A 338 2.45 -6.18 -17.39
N THR A 339 2.84 -7.45 -17.41
CA THR A 339 3.24 -8.22 -18.60
C THR A 339 2.16 -9.15 -19.13
N GLY A 340 1.06 -9.27 -18.40
CA GLY A 340 -0.12 -10.07 -18.76
C GLY A 340 -1.38 -9.51 -18.14
N SER A 341 -2.52 -10.11 -18.47
CA SER A 341 -3.80 -9.72 -17.87
C SER A 341 -3.80 -10.03 -16.38
N SER A 342 -4.30 -9.10 -15.58
CA SER A 342 -4.29 -9.18 -14.12
C SER A 342 -5.60 -8.70 -13.53
N ASN A 343 -6.11 -9.44 -12.53
CA ASN A 343 -7.27 -9.04 -11.74
C ASN A 343 -6.84 -8.95 -10.27
N LEU A 344 -6.83 -7.74 -9.72
CA LEU A 344 -6.48 -7.48 -8.33
C LEU A 344 -7.70 -6.98 -7.56
N GLN A 345 -7.83 -7.38 -6.31
CA GLN A 345 -8.92 -6.98 -5.41
C GLN A 345 -8.40 -6.60 -4.03
N VAL A 346 -9.14 -5.76 -3.30
CA VAL A 346 -8.75 -5.23 -1.98
C VAL A 346 -9.52 -5.86 -0.82
N ASN A 347 -10.26 -6.92 -0.99
CA ASN A 347 -10.94 -7.52 0.17
C ASN A 347 -9.95 -8.21 1.11
N CYS A 348 -9.16 -7.39 1.80
CA CYS A 348 -8.08 -7.82 2.68
C CYS A 348 -8.46 -7.81 4.17
N SER A 349 -9.72 -7.61 4.51
CA SER A 349 -10.18 -7.49 5.90
C SER A 349 -9.78 -8.67 6.78
N ALA A 350 -9.79 -9.88 6.24
CA ALA A 350 -9.42 -11.09 6.97
C ALA A 350 -7.90 -11.24 7.20
N LEU A 351 -7.05 -10.56 6.42
CA LEU A 351 -5.59 -10.68 6.50
C LEU A 351 -4.92 -9.51 7.24
N GLY A 352 -5.63 -8.39 7.41
CA GLY A 352 -5.14 -7.25 8.19
C GLY A 352 -3.92 -6.54 7.60
N GLY A 353 -3.82 -6.37 6.32
CA GLY A 353 -2.71 -5.65 5.68
C GLY A 353 -2.87 -4.12 5.73
N ALA A 354 -1.75 -3.38 5.65
CA ALA A 354 -1.74 -1.92 5.64
C ALA A 354 -2.58 -1.34 4.50
N ALA A 355 -3.24 -0.20 4.76
CA ALA A 355 -3.97 0.54 3.74
C ALA A 355 -3.00 1.24 2.79
N ILE A 356 -3.30 1.23 1.49
CA ILE A 356 -2.55 1.95 0.47
C ILE A 356 -3.40 3.13 0.00
N GLY A 357 -2.84 4.31 -0.03
CA GLY A 357 -3.48 5.46 -0.66
C GLY A 357 -3.31 6.75 0.10
N ILE A 358 -3.71 7.83 -0.55
CA ILE A 358 -3.89 9.11 0.10
C ILE A 358 -5.11 8.95 1.00
N SER A 359 -4.94 9.09 2.31
CA SER A 359 -6.10 9.11 3.20
C SER A 359 -6.91 10.36 2.87
N THR A 360 -8.12 10.16 2.41
CA THR A 360 -9.11 11.24 2.38
C THR A 360 -9.82 11.21 3.72
N ALA A 361 -9.85 12.31 4.43
CA ALA A 361 -10.64 12.36 5.65
C ALA A 361 -12.06 12.82 5.34
N GLN A 362 -13.00 12.26 6.06
CA GLN A 362 -14.41 12.65 6.03
C GLN A 362 -14.75 13.38 7.31
N LEU A 363 -15.38 14.54 7.18
CA LEU A 363 -15.96 15.24 8.30
C LEU A 363 -17.15 14.43 8.84
N VAL A 364 -17.19 14.20 10.16
CA VAL A 364 -18.19 13.35 10.80
C VAL A 364 -18.93 14.04 11.94
N GLU A 365 -18.35 15.10 12.51
CA GLU A 365 -18.99 16.01 13.51
C GLU A 365 -18.49 17.44 13.31
#